data_3c2210814becdf4e59e0cb3c7783f75d
#
_entry.id   3c2210814becdf4e59e0cb3c7783f75d
#
_cell.length_a   1.000
_cell.length_b   1.000
_cell.length_c   1.000
_cell.angle_alpha   90.00
_cell.angle_beta   90.00
_cell.angle_gamma   90.00
#
_symmetry.space_group_name_H-M   'P 1'
#
loop_
_entity.id
_entity.type
_entity.pdbx_description
1 polymer ?
#
loop_
_entity_poly.entity_id
_entity_poly.type
_entity_poly.pdbx_seq_one_letter_code
_entity_poly.pdbx_strand_id
1 'polypeptide(L)'
;MNIQEQNDFRQSLEEGIVSLMEQMSPLSYHDYHFDDYLKKEVFVAFEDVMSEDEFNTFYDEVIEQIFLQHKLIKRSYVLSDQRFDGNRDYETQIQYLKDVPQPAQKTPEWYTFRKAHLTGSNIWKLFSTPGARNQLIYEKLAPPSSNVFRNNLSEGPLNWGHKYEPLSILFYEYYNDVIVEEFGCIPHKEIPFLAASPDGIVTSQKNNGRMVEIKNVVSREITKIPKMEYYIQMQLQMEVCELPDCDFVETKFLEYENESDFYKDKYNTTKGMIVVLVKDNSSYIYEYAPLFQNQESKLNAFMESVYEKYNLCSPTLEHDGIRWFRNVYWKLDIYSCVYVPRNELWFNHAQPIMKETWDLICQEQEIIDSHMKYKPKSNKSKTPKEPNTPPIQVIHL
;
A
#
# COMPACT_ATOMS: atom_id res chain seq x y z
N MET A 1 -21.83 20.27 37.02
CA MET A 1 -21.17 21.54 36.64
C MET A 1 -22.21 22.53 36.14
N ASN A 2 -22.14 23.81 36.55
CA ASN A 2 -22.94 24.86 35.93
C ASN A 2 -22.34 25.27 34.56
N ILE A 3 -23.05 26.13 33.81
CA ILE A 3 -22.64 26.53 32.45
C ILE A 3 -21.25 27.18 32.42
N GLN A 4 -20.94 28.02 33.44
CA GLN A 4 -19.63 28.69 33.51
C GLN A 4 -18.52 27.67 33.78
N GLU A 5 -18.73 26.76 34.72
CA GLU A 5 -17.77 25.68 35.03
C GLU A 5 -17.53 24.77 33.81
N GLN A 6 -18.57 24.50 33.02
CA GLN A 6 -18.43 23.69 31.80
C GLN A 6 -17.59 24.43 30.74
N ASN A 7 -17.77 25.74 30.60
CA ASN A 7 -16.98 26.53 29.64
C ASN A 7 -15.53 26.65 30.08
N ASP A 8 -15.27 26.89 31.35
CA ASP A 8 -13.93 26.96 31.91
C ASP A 8 -13.20 25.61 31.76
N PHE A 9 -13.95 24.50 31.92
CA PHE A 9 -13.41 23.16 31.70
C PHE A 9 -13.07 22.91 30.24
N ARG A 10 -13.97 23.25 29.29
CA ARG A 10 -13.69 23.12 27.85
C ARG A 10 -12.44 23.90 27.44
N GLN A 11 -12.28 25.12 27.98
CA GLN A 11 -11.09 25.91 27.71
C GLN A 11 -9.82 25.25 28.25
N SER A 12 -9.83 24.75 29.48
CA SER A 12 -8.70 24.05 30.09
C SER A 12 -8.34 22.77 29.32
N LEU A 13 -9.37 22.04 28.83
CA LEU A 13 -9.22 20.85 28.02
C LEU A 13 -8.60 21.19 26.66
N GLU A 14 -9.07 22.24 26.00
CA GLU A 14 -8.49 22.73 24.72
C GLU A 14 -7.02 23.09 24.88
N GLU A 15 -6.68 23.88 25.92
CA GLU A 15 -5.30 24.26 26.21
C GLU A 15 -4.42 23.03 26.49
N GLY A 16 -4.92 22.06 27.22
CA GLY A 16 -4.20 20.80 27.50
C GLY A 16 -3.94 19.97 26.25
N ILE A 17 -4.95 19.81 25.41
CA ILE A 17 -4.84 19.10 24.14
C ILE A 17 -3.83 19.79 23.21
N VAL A 18 -3.95 21.11 23.02
CA VAL A 18 -3.05 21.88 22.14
C VAL A 18 -1.61 21.82 22.66
N SER A 19 -1.40 21.96 23.97
CA SER A 19 -0.07 21.87 24.57
C SER A 19 0.59 20.49 24.37
N LEU A 20 -0.20 19.42 24.48
CA LEU A 20 0.30 18.06 24.21
C LEU A 20 0.65 17.89 22.73
N MET A 21 -0.21 18.38 21.85
CA MET A 21 0.01 18.32 20.40
C MET A 21 1.26 19.07 19.96
N GLU A 22 1.54 20.26 20.53
CA GLU A 22 2.77 21.02 20.23
C GLU A 22 4.07 20.29 20.59
N GLN A 23 3.99 19.36 21.55
CA GLN A 23 5.13 18.54 21.95
C GLN A 23 5.31 17.30 21.06
N MET A 24 4.32 16.98 20.24
CA MET A 24 4.34 15.80 19.37
C MET A 24 4.89 16.14 17.99
N SER A 25 5.43 15.13 17.32
CA SER A 25 5.76 15.28 15.90
C SER A 25 4.48 15.48 15.08
N PRO A 26 4.43 16.43 14.12
CA PRO A 26 3.31 16.53 13.19
C PRO A 26 2.97 15.23 12.47
N LEU A 27 3.93 14.30 12.37
CA LEU A 27 3.75 12.97 11.81
C LEU A 27 2.81 12.08 12.64
N SER A 28 2.76 12.32 13.96
CA SER A 28 1.87 11.59 14.87
C SER A 28 0.40 11.82 14.53
N TYR A 29 0.05 12.98 13.96
CA TYR A 29 -1.32 13.32 13.58
C TYR A 29 -1.88 12.42 12.49
N HIS A 30 -1.03 11.70 11.77
CA HIS A 30 -1.43 10.72 10.75
C HIS A 30 -1.54 9.30 11.29
N ASP A 31 -1.20 9.07 12.57
CA ASP A 31 -1.39 7.76 13.19
C ASP A 31 -2.88 7.48 13.39
N TYR A 32 -3.28 6.24 13.09
CA TYR A 32 -4.66 5.79 13.27
C TYR A 32 -5.16 5.94 14.71
N HIS A 33 -4.29 5.63 15.66
CA HIS A 33 -4.58 5.69 17.09
C HIS A 33 -4.25 7.06 17.70
N PHE A 34 -3.98 8.08 16.87
CA PHE A 34 -3.59 9.41 17.38
C PHE A 34 -4.64 10.00 18.33
N ASP A 35 -5.91 9.95 17.92
CA ASP A 35 -7.02 10.46 18.72
C ASP A 35 -7.18 9.68 20.03
N ASP A 36 -7.12 8.34 19.97
CA ASP A 36 -7.20 7.48 21.15
C ASP A 36 -6.02 7.71 22.11
N TYR A 37 -4.82 7.87 21.55
CA TYR A 37 -3.64 8.19 22.35
C TYR A 37 -3.78 9.55 23.03
N LEU A 38 -4.13 10.59 22.26
CA LEU A 38 -4.29 11.96 22.75
C LEU A 38 -5.36 12.02 23.85
N LYS A 39 -6.49 11.37 23.63
CA LYS A 39 -7.59 11.25 24.60
C LYS A 39 -7.11 10.64 25.91
N LYS A 40 -6.39 9.52 25.82
CA LYS A 40 -5.86 8.82 26.98
C LYS A 40 -4.84 9.64 27.77
N GLU A 41 -3.88 10.26 27.09
CA GLU A 41 -2.85 11.07 27.75
C GLU A 41 -3.44 12.31 28.42
N VAL A 42 -4.42 12.96 27.78
CA VAL A 42 -5.09 14.13 28.35
C VAL A 42 -5.99 13.73 29.52
N PHE A 43 -6.69 12.58 29.46
CA PHE A 43 -7.54 12.10 30.55
C PHE A 43 -6.79 11.95 31.87
N VAL A 44 -5.54 11.52 31.85
CA VAL A 44 -4.69 11.40 33.04
C VAL A 44 -4.64 12.69 33.86
N ALA A 45 -4.70 13.85 33.23
CA ALA A 45 -4.72 15.15 33.93
C ALA A 45 -6.08 15.48 34.56
N PHE A 46 -7.14 14.77 34.22
CA PHE A 46 -8.51 15.03 34.65
C PHE A 46 -9.16 13.85 35.39
N GLU A 47 -8.50 12.71 35.55
CA GLU A 47 -9.05 11.50 36.19
C GLU A 47 -9.49 11.68 37.62
N ASP A 48 -8.91 12.63 38.38
CA ASP A 48 -9.30 13.00 39.74
C ASP A 48 -10.46 13.99 39.78
N VAL A 49 -10.86 14.58 38.65
CA VAL A 49 -11.86 15.66 38.58
C VAL A 49 -13.22 15.15 38.11
N MET A 50 -13.22 14.15 37.21
CA MET A 50 -14.47 13.63 36.64
C MET A 50 -14.32 12.17 36.16
N SER A 51 -15.49 11.53 35.92
CA SER A 51 -15.51 10.19 35.34
C SER A 51 -15.06 10.18 33.86
N GLU A 52 -14.59 9.03 33.38
CA GLU A 52 -14.17 8.85 32.00
C GLU A 52 -15.32 9.11 31.00
N ASP A 53 -16.56 8.74 31.35
CA ASP A 53 -17.73 8.96 30.48
C ASP A 53 -18.06 10.46 30.34
N GLU A 54 -17.98 11.22 31.42
CA GLU A 54 -18.17 12.67 31.38
C GLU A 54 -17.05 13.36 30.62
N PHE A 55 -15.78 12.95 30.85
CA PHE A 55 -14.64 13.45 30.12
C PHE A 55 -14.79 13.19 28.62
N ASN A 56 -15.15 12.00 28.22
CA ASN A 56 -15.33 11.63 26.81
C ASN A 56 -16.32 12.53 26.09
N THR A 57 -17.41 12.92 26.75
CA THR A 57 -18.40 13.83 26.18
C THR A 57 -17.80 15.20 25.86
N PHE A 58 -17.02 15.78 26.78
CA PHE A 58 -16.37 17.07 26.58
C PHE A 58 -15.20 16.95 25.56
N TYR A 59 -14.44 15.87 25.64
CA TYR A 59 -13.32 15.64 24.75
C TYR A 59 -13.77 15.59 23.29
N ASP A 60 -14.80 14.83 22.98
CA ASP A 60 -15.30 14.66 21.61
C ASP A 60 -15.79 15.98 21.00
N GLU A 61 -16.41 16.87 21.83
CA GLU A 61 -16.80 18.21 21.38
C GLU A 61 -15.59 19.12 21.11
N VAL A 62 -14.61 19.12 22.02
CA VAL A 62 -13.44 20.01 21.95
C VAL A 62 -12.48 19.57 20.85
N ILE A 63 -12.21 18.28 20.70
CA ILE A 63 -11.25 17.77 19.72
C ILE A 63 -11.70 18.03 18.27
N GLU A 64 -13.01 17.98 17.99
CA GLU A 64 -13.52 18.34 16.67
C GLU A 64 -13.23 19.80 16.30
N GLN A 65 -13.39 20.70 17.28
CA GLN A 65 -13.08 22.12 17.06
C GLN A 65 -11.57 22.36 16.87
N ILE A 66 -10.73 21.69 17.67
CA ILE A 66 -9.28 21.76 17.53
C ILE A 66 -8.85 21.24 16.14
N PHE A 67 -9.39 20.11 15.70
CA PHE A 67 -9.08 19.57 14.38
C PHE A 67 -9.48 20.55 13.26
N LEU A 68 -10.61 21.20 13.37
CA LEU A 68 -11.05 22.25 12.43
C LEU A 68 -10.14 23.48 12.46
N GLN A 69 -9.81 24.02 13.64
CA GLN A 69 -9.01 25.22 13.80
C GLN A 69 -7.56 25.03 13.35
N HIS A 70 -6.97 23.89 13.74
CA HIS A 70 -5.59 23.55 13.38
C HIS A 70 -5.49 22.80 12.04
N LYS A 71 -6.61 22.67 11.32
CA LYS A 71 -6.70 21.91 10.05
C LYS A 71 -6.10 20.52 10.16
N LEU A 72 -6.25 19.89 11.31
CA LEU A 72 -5.81 18.52 11.55
C LEU A 72 -6.86 17.57 11.01
N ILE A 73 -6.41 16.45 10.46
CA ILE A 73 -7.29 15.60 9.71
C ILE A 73 -7.21 14.21 10.29
N LYS A 74 -8.32 13.76 10.89
CA LYS A 74 -8.49 12.35 11.18
C LYS A 74 -8.26 11.54 9.92
N ARG A 75 -7.55 10.43 10.03
CA ARG A 75 -7.51 9.44 8.96
C ARG A 75 -8.93 9.06 8.61
N SER A 76 -9.34 9.43 7.40
CA SER A 76 -10.60 8.98 6.87
C SER A 76 -10.40 7.57 6.29
N TYR A 77 -10.68 6.54 7.05
CA TYR A 77 -11.08 5.28 6.49
C TYR A 77 -12.39 4.88 7.18
N VAL A 78 -13.16 4.16 6.45
CA VAL A 78 -14.48 3.79 6.90
C VAL A 78 -14.51 2.28 7.06
N LEU A 79 -14.78 1.83 8.26
CA LEU A 79 -15.23 0.47 8.48
C LEU A 79 -16.53 0.27 7.69
N SER A 80 -16.68 -0.83 7.04
CA SER A 80 -17.62 -1.30 6.01
C SER A 80 -19.00 -0.65 5.85
N ASP A 81 -19.56 -0.02 6.87
CA ASP A 81 -20.97 0.40 6.90
C ASP A 81 -21.26 1.71 6.15
N GLN A 82 -20.23 2.44 5.71
CA GLN A 82 -20.34 3.70 4.96
C GLN A 82 -19.77 3.58 3.54
N ARG A 83 -19.43 2.37 3.10
CA ARG A 83 -18.99 2.14 1.73
C ARG A 83 -20.10 2.47 0.77
N PHE A 84 -19.86 3.39 -0.15
CA PHE A 84 -20.79 3.63 -1.24
C PHE A 84 -20.55 2.61 -2.36
N ASP A 85 -21.51 1.73 -2.56
CA ASP A 85 -21.55 0.81 -3.71
C ASP A 85 -22.75 1.14 -4.57
N GLY A 86 -22.52 1.44 -5.84
CA GLY A 86 -23.61 1.80 -6.76
C GLY A 86 -23.12 2.33 -8.10
N ASN A 87 -24.08 2.76 -8.91
CA ASN A 87 -23.79 3.37 -10.20
C ASN A 87 -23.25 4.79 -9.98
N ARG A 88 -22.12 5.08 -10.63
CA ARG A 88 -21.43 6.36 -10.58
C ARG A 88 -21.04 6.77 -12.00
N ASP A 89 -20.81 8.06 -12.20
CA ASP A 89 -20.41 8.61 -13.49
C ASP A 89 -19.06 9.35 -13.34
N TYR A 90 -17.99 8.63 -13.57
CA TYR A 90 -16.62 9.16 -13.71
C TYR A 90 -16.06 8.88 -15.10
N GLU A 91 -16.91 8.62 -16.09
CA GLU A 91 -16.47 8.23 -17.44
C GLU A 91 -15.59 9.30 -18.08
N THR A 92 -15.95 10.56 -17.95
CA THR A 92 -15.14 11.69 -18.47
C THR A 92 -13.77 11.75 -17.79
N GLN A 93 -13.71 11.56 -16.49
CA GLN A 93 -12.43 11.55 -15.75
C GLN A 93 -11.58 10.33 -16.13
N ILE A 94 -12.18 9.15 -16.23
CA ILE A 94 -11.48 7.94 -16.66
C ILE A 94 -10.93 8.10 -18.08
N GLN A 95 -11.72 8.69 -18.98
CA GLN A 95 -11.26 8.95 -20.35
C GLN A 95 -10.07 9.92 -20.35
N TYR A 96 -10.14 11.00 -19.56
CA TYR A 96 -9.00 11.90 -19.38
C TYR A 96 -7.75 11.15 -18.90
N LEU A 97 -7.89 10.29 -17.89
CA LEU A 97 -6.75 9.50 -17.37
C LEU A 97 -6.18 8.53 -18.41
N LYS A 98 -7.00 7.99 -19.31
CA LYS A 98 -6.55 7.14 -20.43
C LYS A 98 -5.79 7.94 -21.49
N ASP A 99 -6.19 9.17 -21.74
CA ASP A 99 -5.61 10.02 -22.78
C ASP A 99 -4.32 10.73 -22.35
N VAL A 100 -4.08 10.87 -21.04
CA VAL A 100 -2.86 11.48 -20.51
C VAL A 100 -1.65 10.61 -20.85
N PRO A 101 -0.59 11.17 -21.48
CA PRO A 101 0.65 10.45 -21.73
C PRO A 101 1.24 9.89 -20.42
N GLN A 102 1.37 8.59 -20.35
CA GLN A 102 1.84 7.89 -19.17
C GLN A 102 2.68 6.66 -19.57
N PRO A 103 3.85 6.44 -18.98
CA PRO A 103 4.61 5.23 -19.27
C PRO A 103 3.95 4.01 -18.62
N ALA A 104 3.86 2.93 -19.38
CA ALA A 104 3.34 1.65 -18.90
C ALA A 104 4.16 1.13 -17.71
N GLN A 105 3.51 0.53 -16.74
CA GLN A 105 4.15 0.02 -15.52
C GLN A 105 5.28 -0.97 -15.84
N LYS A 106 6.32 -0.94 -15.00
CA LYS A 106 7.45 -1.88 -15.04
C LYS A 106 8.36 -1.74 -16.30
N THR A 107 8.15 -0.71 -17.14
CA THR A 107 9.03 -0.39 -18.26
C THR A 107 10.22 0.50 -17.84
N PRO A 108 11.33 0.55 -18.61
CA PRO A 108 12.44 1.48 -18.34
C PRO A 108 11.99 2.95 -18.27
N GLU A 109 11.05 3.33 -19.14
CA GLU A 109 10.45 4.65 -19.21
C GLU A 109 9.69 4.96 -17.91
N TRP A 110 8.97 4.00 -17.38
CA TRP A 110 8.25 4.12 -16.12
C TRP A 110 9.20 4.35 -14.92
N TYR A 111 10.31 3.62 -14.86
CA TYR A 111 11.31 3.85 -13.81
C TYR A 111 11.95 5.23 -13.91
N THR A 112 12.26 5.67 -15.14
CA THR A 112 12.82 7.00 -15.40
C THR A 112 11.82 8.10 -15.01
N PHE A 113 10.57 7.95 -15.41
CA PHE A 113 9.50 8.89 -15.09
C PHE A 113 9.29 8.99 -13.58
N ARG A 114 9.18 7.87 -12.89
CA ARG A 114 9.02 7.83 -11.43
C ARG A 114 10.22 8.44 -10.69
N LYS A 115 11.41 8.33 -11.23
CA LYS A 115 12.59 8.99 -10.65
C LYS A 115 12.48 10.51 -10.71
N ALA A 116 11.91 11.05 -11.78
CA ALA A 116 11.70 12.48 -11.99
C ALA A 116 10.46 13.05 -11.25
N HIS A 117 9.75 12.26 -10.45
CA HIS A 117 8.56 12.68 -9.72
C HIS A 117 8.55 12.11 -8.29
N LEU A 118 7.89 12.79 -7.35
CA LEU A 118 7.45 12.18 -6.11
C LEU A 118 6.23 11.30 -6.41
N THR A 119 6.25 10.04 -5.96
CA THR A 119 5.20 9.06 -6.31
C THR A 119 4.60 8.39 -5.09
N GLY A 120 3.35 7.93 -5.17
CA GLY A 120 2.57 7.36 -4.08
C GLY A 120 3.34 6.33 -3.24
N SER A 121 4.04 5.40 -3.89
CA SER A 121 4.72 4.29 -3.20
C SER A 121 5.92 4.71 -2.33
N ASN A 122 6.45 5.92 -2.47
CA ASN A 122 7.62 6.36 -1.70
C ASN A 122 7.44 7.66 -0.92
N ILE A 123 6.37 8.41 -1.21
CA ILE A 123 6.13 9.73 -0.61
C ILE A 123 5.89 9.68 0.91
N TRP A 124 5.37 8.56 1.43
CA TRP A 124 5.18 8.34 2.85
C TRP A 124 6.46 8.56 3.68
N LYS A 125 7.64 8.41 3.05
CA LYS A 125 8.94 8.65 3.69
C LYS A 125 9.10 10.09 4.16
N LEU A 126 8.41 11.04 3.54
CA LEU A 126 8.40 12.46 3.97
C LEU A 126 7.68 12.65 5.31
N PHE A 127 6.71 11.79 5.58
CA PHE A 127 5.85 11.83 6.75
C PHE A 127 6.26 10.80 7.82
N SER A 128 7.48 10.29 7.75
CA SER A 128 8.02 9.30 8.68
C SER A 128 9.22 9.88 9.45
N THR A 129 10.36 9.25 9.41
CA THR A 129 11.56 9.68 10.13
C THR A 129 12.47 10.55 9.25
N PRO A 130 13.32 11.41 9.84
CA PRO A 130 14.35 12.13 9.09
C PRO A 130 15.24 11.21 8.25
N GLY A 131 15.51 9.99 8.74
CA GLY A 131 16.26 8.97 7.99
C GLY A 131 15.51 8.48 6.75
N ALA A 132 14.19 8.28 6.84
CA ALA A 132 13.35 7.90 5.71
C ALA A 132 13.27 9.04 4.67
N ARG A 133 13.09 10.29 5.11
CA ARG A 133 13.16 11.47 4.22
C ARG A 133 14.50 11.54 3.48
N ASN A 134 15.62 11.39 4.19
CA ASN A 134 16.94 11.39 3.56
C ASN A 134 17.10 10.23 2.56
N GLN A 135 16.56 9.06 2.87
CA GLN A 135 16.55 7.94 1.93
C GLN A 135 15.79 8.28 0.65
N LEU A 136 14.63 8.94 0.74
CA LEU A 136 13.89 9.38 -0.44
C LEU A 136 14.70 10.36 -1.28
N ILE A 137 15.33 11.37 -0.65
CA ILE A 137 16.18 12.35 -1.34
C ILE A 137 17.34 11.62 -2.04
N TYR A 138 18.00 10.71 -1.35
CA TYR A 138 19.07 9.88 -1.92
C TYR A 138 18.60 9.10 -3.16
N GLU A 139 17.43 8.43 -3.08
CA GLU A 139 16.86 7.66 -4.19
C GLU A 139 16.56 8.53 -5.43
N LYS A 140 16.20 9.80 -5.22
CA LYS A 140 15.92 10.76 -6.31
C LYS A 140 17.20 11.32 -6.93
N LEU A 141 18.24 11.54 -6.13
CA LEU A 141 19.50 12.15 -6.58
C LEU A 141 20.51 11.12 -7.10
N ALA A 142 20.57 9.93 -6.53
CA ALA A 142 21.56 8.92 -6.89
C ALA A 142 21.46 8.53 -8.38
N PRO A 143 22.60 8.33 -9.06
CA PRO A 143 22.60 7.88 -10.43
C PRO A 143 21.87 6.53 -10.55
N PRO A 144 21.29 6.20 -11.72
CA PRO A 144 20.68 4.90 -11.94
C PRO A 144 21.69 3.80 -11.62
N SER A 145 21.35 2.93 -10.68
CA SER A 145 22.21 1.79 -10.39
C SER A 145 22.11 0.80 -11.56
N SER A 146 23.26 0.30 -12.04
CA SER A 146 23.30 -0.76 -13.05
C SER A 146 22.59 -2.06 -12.62
N ASN A 147 22.11 -2.10 -11.39
CA ASN A 147 21.45 -3.25 -10.76
C ASN A 147 19.92 -3.26 -10.91
N VAL A 148 19.30 -2.20 -11.47
CA VAL A 148 17.82 -2.13 -11.62
C VAL A 148 17.29 -3.22 -12.56
N PHE A 149 18.14 -3.72 -13.45
CA PHE A 149 17.81 -4.78 -14.41
C PHE A 149 18.40 -6.16 -14.04
N ARG A 150 18.81 -6.37 -12.76
CA ARG A 150 19.29 -7.69 -12.34
C ARG A 150 18.13 -8.69 -12.34
N ASN A 151 18.44 -9.90 -12.84
CA ASN A 151 17.59 -11.08 -12.93
C ASN A 151 16.46 -11.10 -11.89
N ASN A 152 15.22 -10.89 -12.35
CA ASN A 152 14.01 -10.92 -11.54
C ASN A 152 13.60 -12.35 -11.12
N LEU A 153 14.50 -13.31 -11.16
CA LEU A 153 14.26 -14.70 -10.79
C LEU A 153 14.39 -14.99 -9.28
N SER A 154 14.45 -13.97 -8.44
CA SER A 154 14.46 -14.17 -6.98
C SER A 154 13.05 -14.43 -6.44
N GLU A 155 12.93 -15.37 -5.49
CA GLU A 155 11.65 -15.62 -4.81
C GLU A 155 11.41 -14.66 -3.62
N GLY A 156 11.70 -13.38 -3.80
CA GLY A 156 11.52 -12.36 -2.77
C GLY A 156 10.09 -11.78 -2.71
N PRO A 157 9.78 -10.99 -1.67
CA PRO A 157 8.46 -10.36 -1.48
C PRO A 157 7.97 -9.55 -2.67
N LEU A 158 8.88 -8.94 -3.44
CA LEU A 158 8.54 -8.18 -4.64
C LEU A 158 7.98 -9.08 -5.74
N ASN A 159 8.61 -10.22 -5.97
CA ASN A 159 8.12 -11.19 -6.97
C ASN A 159 6.86 -11.92 -6.51
N TRP A 160 6.66 -12.07 -5.20
CA TRP A 160 5.40 -12.51 -4.64
C TRP A 160 4.26 -11.54 -4.98
N GLY A 161 4.49 -10.23 -4.77
CA GLY A 161 3.55 -9.18 -5.19
C GLY A 161 3.19 -9.31 -6.66
N HIS A 162 4.17 -9.33 -7.54
CA HIS A 162 3.97 -9.43 -9.00
C HIS A 162 3.22 -10.70 -9.44
N LYS A 163 3.48 -11.83 -8.76
CA LYS A 163 2.83 -13.11 -9.06
C LYS A 163 1.35 -13.11 -8.68
N TYR A 164 0.98 -12.49 -7.56
CA TYR A 164 -0.38 -12.59 -7.03
C TYR A 164 -1.26 -11.36 -7.25
N GLU A 165 -0.69 -10.22 -7.67
CA GLU A 165 -1.44 -9.00 -7.97
C GLU A 165 -2.55 -9.21 -9.02
N PRO A 166 -2.31 -9.89 -10.17
CA PRO A 166 -3.37 -10.17 -11.13
C PRO A 166 -4.48 -11.08 -10.57
N LEU A 167 -4.13 -12.06 -9.73
CA LEU A 167 -5.15 -12.89 -9.07
C LEU A 167 -6.00 -12.08 -8.08
N SER A 168 -5.39 -11.15 -7.36
CA SER A 168 -6.11 -10.28 -6.44
C SER A 168 -7.08 -9.37 -7.17
N ILE A 169 -6.70 -8.85 -8.36
CA ILE A 169 -7.61 -8.12 -9.26
C ILE A 169 -8.78 -9.01 -9.67
N LEU A 170 -8.53 -10.22 -10.17
CA LEU A 170 -9.59 -11.15 -10.58
C LEU A 170 -10.58 -11.47 -9.44
N PHE A 171 -10.08 -11.65 -8.20
CA PHE A 171 -10.94 -11.83 -7.04
C PHE A 171 -11.72 -10.58 -6.70
N TYR A 172 -11.10 -9.41 -6.79
CA TYR A 172 -11.78 -8.15 -6.54
C TYR A 172 -12.92 -7.92 -7.57
N GLU A 173 -12.65 -8.14 -8.85
CA GLU A 173 -13.64 -8.06 -9.93
C GLU A 173 -14.79 -9.03 -9.69
N TYR A 174 -14.49 -10.28 -9.36
CA TYR A 174 -15.48 -11.30 -9.10
C TYR A 174 -16.39 -10.96 -7.89
N TYR A 175 -15.78 -10.55 -6.76
CA TYR A 175 -16.57 -10.25 -5.55
C TYR A 175 -17.39 -8.98 -5.65
N ASN A 176 -16.95 -8.02 -6.44
CA ASN A 176 -17.64 -6.72 -6.59
C ASN A 176 -18.49 -6.63 -7.86
N ASP A 177 -18.39 -7.58 -8.77
CA ASP A 177 -19.04 -7.57 -10.08
C ASP A 177 -18.71 -6.28 -10.86
N VAL A 178 -17.42 -6.04 -11.07
CA VAL A 178 -16.84 -4.85 -11.70
C VAL A 178 -15.72 -5.25 -12.66
N ILE A 179 -15.31 -4.29 -13.50
CA ILE A 179 -14.15 -4.40 -14.38
C ILE A 179 -13.10 -3.39 -13.91
N VAL A 180 -11.86 -3.85 -13.74
CA VAL A 180 -10.71 -3.04 -13.34
C VAL A 180 -9.74 -2.91 -14.50
N GLU A 181 -9.38 -1.69 -14.86
CA GLU A 181 -8.34 -1.43 -15.86
C GLU A 181 -7.04 -0.97 -15.19
N GLU A 182 -5.91 -1.37 -15.77
CA GLU A 182 -4.56 -0.97 -15.37
C GLU A 182 -4.21 0.39 -16.00
N PHE A 183 -3.51 1.22 -15.23
CA PHE A 183 -2.96 2.51 -15.69
C PHE A 183 -1.45 2.55 -15.49
N GLY A 184 -0.77 3.41 -16.24
CA GLY A 184 0.65 3.65 -16.10
C GLY A 184 1.02 4.54 -14.91
N CYS A 185 2.08 5.34 -15.06
CA CYS A 185 2.39 6.39 -14.10
C CYS A 185 1.80 7.71 -14.58
N ILE A 186 0.72 8.11 -13.96
CA ILE A 186 -0.08 9.29 -14.30
C ILE A 186 0.56 10.53 -13.66
N PRO A 187 0.90 11.60 -14.42
CA PRO A 187 1.34 12.86 -13.83
C PRO A 187 0.15 13.61 -13.23
N HIS A 188 0.40 14.35 -12.15
CA HIS A 188 -0.60 15.26 -11.60
C HIS A 188 -0.84 16.42 -12.56
N LYS A 189 -2.11 16.79 -12.77
CA LYS A 189 -2.53 17.80 -13.74
C LYS A 189 -1.93 19.19 -13.50
N GLU A 190 -1.83 19.62 -12.24
CA GLU A 190 -1.42 20.97 -11.85
C GLU A 190 -0.07 21.01 -11.15
N ILE A 191 0.38 19.90 -10.54
CA ILE A 191 1.59 19.82 -9.74
C ILE A 191 2.62 18.94 -10.44
N PRO A 192 3.52 19.52 -11.25
CA PRO A 192 4.33 18.75 -12.21
C PRO A 192 5.37 17.81 -11.57
N PHE A 193 5.59 17.93 -10.27
CA PHE A 193 6.52 17.01 -9.56
C PHE A 193 5.81 15.83 -8.89
N LEU A 194 4.49 15.72 -8.98
CA LEU A 194 3.72 14.61 -8.45
C LEU A 194 3.24 13.66 -9.55
N ALA A 195 3.28 12.37 -9.25
CA ALA A 195 2.73 11.34 -10.13
C ALA A 195 2.25 10.13 -9.31
N ALA A 196 1.37 9.33 -9.88
CA ALA A 196 0.87 8.12 -9.24
C ALA A 196 0.67 6.97 -10.23
N SER A 197 0.82 5.74 -9.74
CA SER A 197 0.48 4.52 -10.48
C SER A 197 -0.48 3.72 -9.58
N PRO A 198 -1.78 3.83 -9.79
CA PRO A 198 -2.74 2.96 -9.11
C PRO A 198 -2.58 1.52 -9.61
N ASP A 199 -2.88 0.54 -8.78
CA ASP A 199 -2.87 -0.87 -9.19
C ASP A 199 -4.07 -1.17 -10.11
N GLY A 200 -5.15 -0.37 -10.00
CA GLY A 200 -6.26 -0.40 -10.93
C GLY A 200 -7.33 0.67 -10.65
N ILE A 201 -8.19 0.90 -11.64
CA ILE A 201 -9.36 1.76 -11.53
C ILE A 201 -10.56 1.02 -12.12
N VAL A 202 -11.67 1.02 -11.39
CA VAL A 202 -12.93 0.43 -11.87
C VAL A 202 -13.50 1.27 -13.00
N THR A 203 -13.73 0.65 -14.16
CA THR A 203 -14.24 1.29 -15.37
C THR A 203 -15.67 0.83 -15.73
N SER A 204 -16.19 -0.21 -15.07
CA SER A 204 -17.58 -0.61 -15.18
C SER A 204 -18.52 0.44 -14.55
N GLN A 205 -19.81 0.45 -14.95
CA GLN A 205 -20.79 1.41 -14.43
C GLN A 205 -20.95 1.34 -12.90
N LYS A 206 -21.00 0.13 -12.37
CA LYS A 206 -20.97 -0.11 -10.92
C LYS A 206 -19.61 0.28 -10.37
N ASN A 207 -19.59 1.13 -9.36
CA ASN A 207 -18.38 1.66 -8.70
C ASN A 207 -17.41 2.37 -9.67
N ASN A 208 -17.89 2.92 -10.78
CA ASN A 208 -17.09 3.64 -11.75
C ASN A 208 -16.19 4.69 -11.10
N GLY A 209 -14.89 4.69 -11.44
CA GLY A 209 -13.90 5.58 -10.83
C GLY A 209 -13.41 5.17 -9.44
N ARG A 210 -13.83 3.99 -8.89
CA ARG A 210 -13.23 3.44 -7.67
C ARG A 210 -11.82 2.98 -7.97
N MET A 211 -10.84 3.50 -7.23
CA MET A 211 -9.47 3.02 -7.32
C MET A 211 -9.30 1.72 -6.52
N VAL A 212 -8.30 0.94 -6.88
CA VAL A 212 -7.93 -0.28 -6.18
C VAL A 212 -6.43 -0.24 -5.88
N GLU A 213 -6.06 -0.43 -4.63
CA GLU A 213 -4.68 -0.62 -4.18
C GLU A 213 -4.54 -2.01 -3.57
N ILE A 214 -3.59 -2.81 -4.07
CA ILE A 214 -3.45 -4.22 -3.73
C ILE A 214 -2.17 -4.48 -2.94
N LYS A 215 -2.30 -5.27 -1.89
CA LYS A 215 -1.16 -5.79 -1.13
C LYS A 215 -1.28 -7.31 -0.95
N ASN A 216 -0.38 -8.03 -1.61
CA ASN A 216 -0.25 -9.48 -1.47
C ASN A 216 0.63 -9.81 -0.27
N VAL A 217 0.00 -10.19 0.85
CA VAL A 217 0.66 -10.35 2.14
C VAL A 217 1.33 -11.73 2.22
N VAL A 218 2.62 -11.77 2.55
CA VAL A 218 3.36 -13.03 2.72
C VAL A 218 3.22 -13.57 4.15
N SER A 219 3.58 -12.76 5.15
CA SER A 219 3.73 -13.26 6.53
C SER A 219 3.12 -12.36 7.61
N ARG A 220 2.86 -11.07 7.33
CA ARG A 220 2.27 -10.19 8.33
C ARG A 220 0.79 -10.48 8.55
N GLU A 221 0.27 -10.05 9.66
CA GLU A 221 -1.17 -10.06 9.93
C GLU A 221 -1.90 -9.01 9.08
N ILE A 222 -3.13 -9.32 8.70
CA ILE A 222 -4.07 -8.41 8.05
C ILE A 222 -5.01 -7.87 9.12
N THR A 223 -4.82 -6.61 9.48
CA THR A 223 -5.55 -5.96 10.58
C THR A 223 -6.81 -5.22 10.13
N LYS A 224 -7.07 -5.17 8.82
CA LYS A 224 -8.10 -4.32 8.17
C LYS A 224 -7.88 -2.82 8.38
N ILE A 225 -6.73 -2.42 8.87
CA ILE A 225 -6.32 -1.03 9.04
C ILE A 225 -5.17 -0.77 8.09
N PRO A 226 -5.33 0.08 7.06
CA PRO A 226 -4.23 0.41 6.16
C PRO A 226 -3.06 1.02 6.95
N LYS A 227 -1.86 0.46 6.81
CA LYS A 227 -0.67 1.10 7.37
C LYS A 227 -0.54 2.52 6.83
N MET A 228 0.10 3.41 7.60
CA MET A 228 0.28 4.80 7.21
C MET A 228 0.91 4.95 5.82
N GLU A 229 1.89 4.15 5.49
CA GLU A 229 2.55 4.14 4.18
C GLU A 229 1.57 3.87 3.02
N TYR A 230 0.62 2.96 3.21
CA TYR A 230 -0.42 2.62 2.20
C TYR A 230 -1.52 3.66 2.16
N TYR A 231 -1.91 4.19 3.34
CA TYR A 231 -2.88 5.28 3.40
C TYR A 231 -2.38 6.52 2.63
N ILE A 232 -1.15 6.95 2.88
CA ILE A 232 -0.53 8.09 2.18
C ILE A 232 -0.38 7.81 0.68
N GLN A 233 -0.04 6.58 0.31
CA GLN A 233 0.02 6.17 -1.09
C GLN A 233 -1.34 6.35 -1.78
N MET A 234 -2.41 5.81 -1.20
CA MET A 234 -3.77 5.93 -1.74
C MET A 234 -4.25 7.37 -1.81
N GLN A 235 -3.97 8.19 -0.80
CA GLN A 235 -4.36 9.61 -0.81
C GLN A 235 -3.70 10.37 -1.97
N LEU A 236 -2.40 10.14 -2.21
CA LEU A 236 -1.73 10.76 -3.36
C LEU A 236 -2.27 10.21 -4.69
N GLN A 237 -2.57 8.92 -4.78
CA GLN A 237 -3.13 8.33 -5.99
C GLN A 237 -4.51 8.93 -6.30
N MET A 238 -5.39 9.03 -5.32
CA MET A 238 -6.71 9.63 -5.47
C MET A 238 -6.63 11.13 -5.85
N GLU A 239 -5.67 11.85 -5.28
CA GLU A 239 -5.42 13.24 -5.63
C GLU A 239 -4.98 13.40 -7.08
N VAL A 240 -3.95 12.65 -7.49
CA VAL A 240 -3.41 12.70 -8.87
C VAL A 240 -4.47 12.31 -9.91
N CYS A 241 -5.31 11.33 -9.59
CA CYS A 241 -6.35 10.85 -10.49
C CYS A 241 -7.67 11.65 -10.38
N GLU A 242 -7.79 12.58 -9.43
CA GLU A 242 -9.03 13.32 -9.13
C GLU A 242 -10.23 12.38 -8.90
N LEU A 243 -9.99 11.26 -8.19
CA LEU A 243 -11.01 10.24 -7.89
C LEU A 243 -11.35 10.25 -6.39
N PRO A 244 -12.61 9.94 -6.01
CA PRO A 244 -13.11 10.21 -4.66
C PRO A 244 -12.75 9.14 -3.63
N ASP A 245 -12.40 7.94 -4.06
CA ASP A 245 -12.22 6.81 -3.14
C ASP A 245 -11.38 5.67 -3.72
N CYS A 246 -10.87 4.83 -2.82
CA CYS A 246 -10.05 3.68 -3.12
C CYS A 246 -10.48 2.48 -2.27
N ASP A 247 -10.51 1.30 -2.85
CA ASP A 247 -10.60 0.04 -2.11
C ASP A 247 -9.18 -0.49 -1.85
N PHE A 248 -8.81 -0.58 -0.57
CA PHE A 248 -7.56 -1.19 -0.13
C PHE A 248 -7.76 -2.70 0.01
N VAL A 249 -7.18 -3.46 -0.90
CA VAL A 249 -7.35 -4.91 -0.97
C VAL A 249 -6.09 -5.60 -0.46
N GLU A 250 -6.22 -6.38 0.59
CA GLU A 250 -5.16 -7.23 1.10
C GLU A 250 -5.53 -8.68 0.91
N THR A 251 -4.66 -9.42 0.25
CA THR A 251 -4.83 -10.85 0.04
C THR A 251 -3.66 -11.63 0.63
N LYS A 252 -3.94 -12.82 1.10
CA LYS A 252 -2.94 -13.80 1.52
C LYS A 252 -3.18 -15.09 0.79
N PHE A 253 -2.23 -15.43 -0.07
CA PHE A 253 -2.22 -16.71 -0.77
C PHE A 253 -1.27 -17.68 -0.06
N LEU A 254 -1.62 -18.97 -0.11
CA LEU A 254 -0.75 -20.06 0.33
C LEU A 254 -0.52 -20.98 -0.87
N GLU A 255 0.70 -21.44 -1.04
CA GLU A 255 1.05 -22.42 -2.07
C GLU A 255 0.99 -23.84 -1.48
N TYR A 256 0.47 -24.78 -2.25
CA TYR A 256 0.57 -26.19 -1.92
C TYR A 256 1.99 -26.67 -2.25
N GLU A 257 2.51 -27.58 -1.44
CA GLU A 257 3.85 -28.14 -1.66
C GLU A 257 3.93 -28.91 -2.98
N ASN A 258 2.84 -29.56 -3.36
CA ASN A 258 2.77 -30.36 -4.57
C ASN A 258 1.32 -30.49 -5.08
N GLU A 259 1.17 -30.96 -6.30
CA GLU A 259 -0.11 -31.20 -6.98
C GLU A 259 -1.02 -32.18 -6.23
N SER A 260 -0.45 -33.24 -5.61
CA SER A 260 -1.23 -34.24 -4.87
C SER A 260 -1.94 -33.58 -3.67
N ASP A 261 -1.30 -32.68 -2.96
CA ASP A 261 -1.91 -32.00 -1.82
C ASP A 261 -2.99 -31.01 -2.26
N PHE A 262 -2.80 -30.38 -3.41
CA PHE A 262 -3.84 -29.55 -4.03
C PHE A 262 -5.11 -30.36 -4.32
N TYR A 263 -5.03 -31.53 -4.93
CA TYR A 263 -6.20 -32.32 -5.24
C TYR A 263 -6.81 -33.03 -4.01
N LYS A 264 -6.02 -33.29 -2.96
CA LYS A 264 -6.53 -33.84 -1.68
C LYS A 264 -7.36 -32.81 -0.90
N ASP A 265 -7.07 -31.51 -1.01
CA ASP A 265 -7.82 -30.45 -0.35
C ASP A 265 -9.16 -30.21 -1.08
N LYS A 266 -10.15 -31.06 -0.78
CA LYS A 266 -11.49 -31.04 -1.41
C LYS A 266 -12.41 -29.97 -0.81
N TYR A 267 -12.06 -29.42 0.35
CA TYR A 267 -12.89 -28.47 1.08
C TYR A 267 -12.65 -27.01 0.63
N ASN A 268 -11.46 -26.72 0.14
CA ASN A 268 -11.16 -25.38 -0.35
C ASN A 268 -11.54 -25.25 -1.83
N THR A 269 -12.56 -24.44 -2.10
CA THR A 269 -13.00 -24.12 -3.47
C THR A 269 -12.27 -22.93 -4.09
N THR A 270 -11.67 -22.07 -3.25
CA THR A 270 -10.96 -20.85 -3.65
C THR A 270 -9.47 -21.14 -3.84
N LYS A 271 -9.19 -21.96 -4.82
CA LYS A 271 -7.84 -22.41 -5.18
C LYS A 271 -7.69 -22.53 -6.69
N GLY A 272 -6.45 -22.58 -7.17
CA GLY A 272 -6.18 -22.65 -8.60
C GLY A 272 -4.72 -22.93 -8.92
N MET A 273 -4.34 -22.69 -10.16
CA MET A 273 -3.01 -22.95 -10.68
C MET A 273 -2.48 -21.73 -11.44
N ILE A 274 -1.19 -21.49 -11.32
CA ILE A 274 -0.41 -20.57 -12.17
C ILE A 274 0.60 -21.42 -12.94
N VAL A 275 0.62 -21.30 -14.26
CA VAL A 275 1.72 -21.80 -15.09
C VAL A 275 2.80 -20.73 -15.12
N VAL A 276 3.98 -21.07 -14.67
CA VAL A 276 5.14 -20.17 -14.64
C VAL A 276 6.08 -20.54 -15.77
N LEU A 277 6.31 -19.58 -16.67
CA LEU A 277 7.28 -19.66 -17.74
C LEU A 277 8.46 -18.74 -17.42
N VAL A 278 9.62 -19.03 -18.00
CA VAL A 278 10.82 -18.17 -17.94
C VAL A 278 11.15 -17.69 -19.32
N LYS A 279 11.38 -16.39 -19.46
CA LYS A 279 11.83 -15.75 -20.69
C LYS A 279 13.30 -15.35 -20.56
N ASP A 280 14.14 -15.77 -21.54
CA ASP A 280 15.56 -15.42 -21.67
C ASP A 280 16.39 -15.65 -20.38
N ASN A 281 15.97 -16.60 -19.53
CA ASN A 281 16.52 -16.85 -18.19
C ASN A 281 16.62 -15.60 -17.30
N SER A 282 15.78 -14.60 -17.51
CA SER A 282 15.86 -13.29 -16.83
C SER A 282 14.57 -12.86 -16.15
N SER A 283 13.40 -13.31 -16.62
CA SER A 283 12.09 -12.90 -16.08
C SER A 283 11.09 -14.03 -16.10
N TYR A 284 10.13 -13.98 -15.16
CA TYR A 284 8.98 -14.86 -15.13
C TYR A 284 7.82 -14.31 -15.96
N ILE A 285 7.11 -15.21 -16.62
CA ILE A 285 5.79 -14.97 -17.20
C ILE A 285 4.82 -15.83 -16.40
N TYR A 286 3.70 -15.25 -15.98
CA TYR A 286 2.66 -15.93 -15.21
C TYR A 286 1.39 -16.02 -16.03
N GLU A 287 0.88 -17.24 -16.17
CA GLU A 287 -0.42 -17.53 -16.79
C GLU A 287 -1.35 -18.12 -15.74
N TYR A 288 -2.53 -17.56 -15.60
CA TYR A 288 -3.46 -17.86 -14.53
C TYR A 288 -4.62 -18.70 -15.03
N ALA A 289 -4.84 -19.86 -14.41
CA ALA A 289 -6.03 -20.65 -14.68
C ALA A 289 -7.29 -19.85 -14.29
N PRO A 290 -8.40 -19.99 -15.04
CA PRO A 290 -9.65 -19.30 -14.69
C PRO A 290 -10.09 -19.63 -13.26
N LEU A 291 -10.61 -18.63 -12.54
CA LEU A 291 -11.06 -18.80 -11.17
C LEU A 291 -12.10 -19.93 -11.06
N PHE A 292 -12.03 -20.70 -9.99
CA PHE A 292 -12.94 -21.80 -9.63
C PHE A 292 -12.91 -23.00 -10.57
N GLN A 293 -12.04 -23.02 -11.58
CA GLN A 293 -11.82 -24.17 -12.45
C GLN A 293 -10.65 -25.01 -11.92
N ASN A 294 -10.89 -25.73 -10.82
CA ASN A 294 -9.86 -26.48 -10.09
C ASN A 294 -9.91 -28.01 -10.31
N GLN A 295 -10.76 -28.49 -11.25
CA GLN A 295 -10.77 -29.89 -11.65
C GLN A 295 -9.55 -30.21 -12.52
N GLU A 296 -8.99 -31.44 -12.33
CA GLU A 296 -7.78 -31.87 -13.04
C GLU A 296 -7.89 -31.71 -14.56
N SER A 297 -9.02 -32.16 -15.15
CA SER A 297 -9.25 -32.04 -16.61
C SER A 297 -9.26 -30.60 -17.10
N LYS A 298 -9.77 -29.64 -16.29
CA LYS A 298 -9.81 -28.24 -16.64
C LYS A 298 -8.42 -27.59 -16.54
N LEU A 299 -7.66 -27.93 -15.51
CA LEU A 299 -6.30 -27.42 -15.34
C LEU A 299 -5.34 -28.00 -16.40
N ASN A 300 -5.51 -29.26 -16.80
CA ASN A 300 -4.75 -29.84 -17.90
C ASN A 300 -5.06 -29.16 -19.23
N ALA A 301 -6.33 -28.94 -19.55
CA ALA A 301 -6.73 -28.19 -20.75
C ALA A 301 -6.18 -26.74 -20.76
N PHE A 302 -6.19 -26.06 -19.60
CA PHE A 302 -5.57 -24.77 -19.46
C PHE A 302 -4.05 -24.81 -19.72
N MET A 303 -3.35 -25.77 -19.13
CA MET A 303 -1.91 -25.94 -19.35
C MET A 303 -1.59 -26.18 -20.82
N GLU A 304 -2.38 -27.04 -21.51
CA GLU A 304 -2.25 -27.25 -22.96
C GLU A 304 -2.45 -25.94 -23.74
N SER A 305 -3.45 -25.14 -23.39
CA SER A 305 -3.69 -23.83 -24.04
C SER A 305 -2.53 -22.85 -23.86
N VAL A 306 -1.87 -22.87 -22.69
CA VAL A 306 -0.66 -22.09 -22.45
C VAL A 306 0.50 -22.57 -23.33
N TYR A 307 0.68 -23.88 -23.47
CA TYR A 307 1.72 -24.42 -24.35
C TYR A 307 1.47 -24.05 -25.82
N GLU A 308 0.23 -24.12 -26.28
CA GLU A 308 -0.14 -23.65 -27.61
C GLU A 308 0.14 -22.15 -27.81
N LYS A 309 -0.26 -21.32 -26.85
CA LYS A 309 -0.05 -19.87 -26.86
C LYS A 309 1.42 -19.47 -27.08
N TYR A 310 2.35 -20.20 -26.49
CA TYR A 310 3.78 -19.95 -26.54
C TYR A 310 4.55 -20.89 -27.49
N ASN A 311 3.85 -21.68 -28.31
CA ASN A 311 4.42 -22.67 -29.24
C ASN A 311 5.39 -23.66 -28.56
N LEU A 312 5.08 -24.05 -27.31
CA LEU A 312 5.87 -25.01 -26.55
C LEU A 312 5.43 -26.45 -26.91
N CYS A 313 6.14 -27.10 -27.80
CA CYS A 313 5.81 -28.50 -28.21
C CYS A 313 6.01 -29.53 -27.09
N SER A 314 6.72 -29.18 -26.03
CA SER A 314 6.99 -30.02 -24.84
C SER A 314 7.44 -29.11 -23.68
N PRO A 315 7.16 -29.49 -22.40
CA PRO A 315 7.67 -28.79 -21.23
C PRO A 315 9.20 -28.61 -21.19
N THR A 316 9.92 -29.44 -21.89
CA THR A 316 11.39 -29.43 -21.91
C THR A 316 11.99 -28.61 -23.06
N LEU A 317 11.16 -28.15 -23.99
CA LEU A 317 11.62 -27.37 -25.16
C LEU A 317 11.40 -25.88 -24.91
N GLU A 318 12.32 -25.08 -25.47
CA GLU A 318 12.28 -23.63 -25.48
C GLU A 318 11.86 -23.15 -26.87
N HIS A 319 11.04 -22.10 -26.91
CA HIS A 319 10.69 -21.39 -28.15
C HIS A 319 10.76 -19.88 -27.90
N ASP A 320 11.45 -19.14 -28.76
CA ASP A 320 11.66 -17.69 -28.66
C ASP A 320 12.17 -17.23 -27.28
N GLY A 321 13.08 -18.00 -26.67
CA GLY A 321 13.63 -17.72 -25.35
C GLY A 321 12.66 -18.03 -24.19
N ILE A 322 11.48 -18.59 -24.48
CA ILE A 322 10.46 -18.92 -23.48
C ILE A 322 10.43 -20.45 -23.27
N ARG A 323 10.45 -20.83 -22.00
CA ARG A 323 10.29 -22.24 -21.59
C ARG A 323 9.41 -22.37 -20.37
N TRP A 324 8.76 -23.49 -20.22
CA TRP A 324 8.08 -23.83 -18.99
C TRP A 324 9.07 -23.96 -17.83
N PHE A 325 8.67 -23.47 -16.65
CA PHE A 325 9.49 -23.56 -15.45
C PHE A 325 8.85 -24.46 -14.40
N ARG A 326 7.62 -24.13 -13.97
CA ARG A 326 6.85 -24.93 -13.00
C ARG A 326 5.37 -24.53 -13.01
N ASN A 327 4.54 -25.38 -12.41
CA ASN A 327 3.20 -25.00 -12.01
C ASN A 327 3.19 -24.65 -10.52
N VAL A 328 2.47 -23.61 -10.16
CA VAL A 328 2.23 -23.20 -8.78
C VAL A 328 0.77 -23.44 -8.47
N TYR A 329 0.52 -24.34 -7.53
CA TYR A 329 -0.80 -24.61 -7.00
C TYR A 329 -1.03 -23.78 -5.76
N TRP A 330 -2.07 -22.95 -5.76
CA TRP A 330 -2.32 -21.96 -4.72
C TRP A 330 -3.75 -22.08 -4.16
N LYS A 331 -3.95 -21.50 -2.95
CA LYS A 331 -5.26 -21.19 -2.38
C LYS A 331 -5.26 -19.79 -1.79
N LEU A 332 -6.43 -19.14 -1.85
CA LEU A 332 -6.67 -17.88 -1.16
C LEU A 332 -7.01 -18.19 0.31
N ASP A 333 -6.15 -17.72 1.22
CA ASP A 333 -6.30 -17.92 2.66
C ASP A 333 -7.11 -16.76 3.29
N ILE A 334 -6.74 -15.52 2.95
CA ILE A 334 -7.42 -14.33 3.46
C ILE A 334 -7.67 -13.34 2.31
N TYR A 335 -8.88 -12.79 2.30
CA TYR A 335 -9.26 -11.64 1.48
C TYR A 335 -9.81 -10.55 2.40
N SER A 336 -9.28 -9.35 2.29
CA SER A 336 -9.73 -8.16 3.01
C SER A 336 -9.86 -7.00 2.03
N CYS A 337 -10.96 -6.29 2.12
CA CYS A 337 -11.22 -5.10 1.31
C CYS A 337 -11.69 -3.99 2.24
N VAL A 338 -10.96 -2.87 2.27
CA VAL A 338 -11.24 -1.73 3.14
C VAL A 338 -11.45 -0.49 2.29
N TYR A 339 -12.57 0.19 2.50
CA TYR A 339 -12.90 1.42 1.80
C TYR A 339 -12.14 2.62 2.38
N VAL A 340 -11.49 3.39 1.52
CA VAL A 340 -10.70 4.57 1.89
C VAL A 340 -11.15 5.77 1.05
N PRO A 341 -11.84 6.75 1.64
CA PRO A 341 -12.22 7.97 0.94
C PRO A 341 -11.02 8.92 0.74
N ARG A 342 -11.07 9.73 -0.32
CA ARG A 342 -10.11 10.81 -0.55
C ARG A 342 -10.23 11.86 0.56
N ASN A 343 -9.09 12.33 1.02
CA ASN A 343 -8.98 13.32 2.07
C ASN A 343 -8.25 14.56 1.54
N GLU A 344 -9.00 15.49 0.97
CA GLU A 344 -8.47 16.74 0.40
C GLU A 344 -7.77 17.61 1.44
N LEU A 345 -8.28 17.62 2.67
CA LEU A 345 -7.67 18.36 3.76
C LEU A 345 -6.28 17.81 4.07
N TRP A 346 -6.13 16.48 4.14
CA TRP A 346 -4.81 15.86 4.31
C TRP A 346 -3.85 16.30 3.20
N PHE A 347 -4.30 16.27 1.95
CA PHE A 347 -3.45 16.65 0.82
C PHE A 347 -3.01 18.10 0.91
N ASN A 348 -3.93 19.02 1.25
CA ASN A 348 -3.62 20.43 1.41
C ASN A 348 -2.53 20.70 2.47
N HIS A 349 -2.46 19.87 3.52
CA HIS A 349 -1.40 19.93 4.52
C HIS A 349 -0.10 19.28 4.07
N ALA A 350 -0.21 18.17 3.34
CA ALA A 350 0.92 17.40 2.86
C ALA A 350 1.67 18.10 1.72
N GLN A 351 0.95 18.84 0.86
CA GLN A 351 1.50 19.50 -0.33
C GLN A 351 2.68 20.44 -0.06
N PRO A 352 2.64 21.34 0.94
CA PRO A 352 3.79 22.22 1.24
C PRO A 352 5.05 21.44 1.63
N ILE A 353 4.89 20.32 2.38
CA ILE A 353 6.02 19.46 2.79
C ILE A 353 6.63 18.76 1.57
N MET A 354 5.77 18.28 0.66
CA MET A 354 6.19 17.68 -0.61
C MET A 354 6.96 18.69 -1.46
N LYS A 355 6.42 19.90 -1.59
CA LYS A 355 7.03 21.00 -2.36
C LYS A 355 8.39 21.38 -1.81
N GLU A 356 8.51 21.64 -0.52
CA GLU A 356 9.79 21.95 0.13
C GLU A 356 10.84 20.88 -0.13
N THR A 357 10.46 19.61 -0.01
CA THR A 357 11.41 18.52 -0.26
C THR A 357 11.76 18.41 -1.74
N TRP A 358 10.81 18.64 -2.65
CA TRP A 358 11.09 18.65 -4.07
C TRP A 358 12.01 19.78 -4.48
N ASP A 359 11.79 20.99 -3.95
CA ASP A 359 12.66 22.15 -4.19
C ASP A 359 14.10 21.88 -3.72
N LEU A 360 14.24 21.21 -2.56
CA LEU A 360 15.55 20.77 -2.07
C LEU A 360 16.20 19.76 -3.04
N ILE A 361 15.44 18.78 -3.53
CA ILE A 361 15.94 17.80 -4.52
C ILE A 361 16.42 18.51 -5.78
N CYS A 362 15.65 19.47 -6.31
CA CYS A 362 16.03 20.24 -7.48
C CYS A 362 17.32 21.04 -7.26
N GLN A 363 17.47 21.70 -6.12
CA GLN A 363 18.69 22.43 -5.76
C GLN A 363 19.92 21.50 -5.65
N GLU A 364 19.74 20.33 -5.03
CA GLU A 364 20.82 19.38 -4.84
C GLU A 364 21.21 18.65 -6.15
N GLN A 365 20.31 18.55 -7.14
CA GLN A 365 20.62 18.00 -8.46
C GLN A 365 21.70 18.80 -9.20
N GLU A 366 21.80 20.10 -8.95
CA GLU A 366 22.83 20.97 -9.54
C GLU A 366 24.23 20.73 -8.95
N ILE A 367 24.34 20.00 -7.83
CA ILE A 367 25.59 19.82 -7.09
C ILE A 367 26.12 18.40 -7.33
N ILE A 368 27.33 18.29 -7.83
CA ILE A 368 27.99 17.00 -8.09
C ILE A 368 28.08 16.21 -6.76
N ASP A 369 27.71 14.92 -6.83
CA ASP A 369 27.75 13.98 -5.70
C ASP A 369 26.94 14.39 -4.46
N SER A 370 26.03 15.35 -4.58
CA SER A 370 25.16 15.79 -3.45
C SER A 370 24.38 14.64 -2.82
N HIS A 371 24.02 13.61 -3.59
CA HIS A 371 23.32 12.42 -3.09
C HIS A 371 24.07 11.75 -1.93
N MET A 372 25.41 11.86 -1.87
CA MET A 372 26.22 11.25 -0.80
C MET A 372 25.90 11.85 0.58
N LYS A 373 25.40 13.09 0.66
CA LYS A 373 24.95 13.73 1.92
C LYS A 373 23.78 12.96 2.55
N TYR A 374 22.95 12.35 1.71
CA TYR A 374 21.70 11.68 2.08
C TYR A 374 21.81 10.16 2.11
N LYS A 375 23.01 9.62 1.84
CA LYS A 375 23.23 8.18 1.79
C LYS A 375 22.85 7.52 3.12
N PRO A 376 21.96 6.50 3.11
CA PRO A 376 21.62 5.77 4.32
C PRO A 376 22.88 5.19 4.98
N LYS A 377 23.00 5.35 6.30
CA LYS A 377 24.07 4.69 7.07
C LYS A 377 23.88 3.17 6.91
N SER A 378 24.89 2.48 6.38
CA SER A 378 24.85 1.02 6.32
C SER A 378 24.65 0.49 7.75
N ASN A 379 23.59 -0.26 7.97
CA ASN A 379 23.48 -1.08 9.18
C ASN A 379 24.63 -2.07 9.12
N LYS A 380 25.72 -1.80 9.84
CA LYS A 380 26.70 -2.83 10.16
C LYS A 380 25.90 -3.97 10.78
N SER A 381 26.00 -5.15 10.17
CA SER A 381 25.35 -6.36 10.65
C SER A 381 25.45 -6.41 12.16
N LYS A 382 24.31 -6.39 12.85
CA LYS A 382 24.29 -6.80 14.26
C LYS A 382 24.74 -8.25 14.21
N THR A 383 25.95 -8.50 14.65
CA THR A 383 26.41 -9.84 15.01
C THR A 383 25.29 -10.49 15.84
N PRO A 384 24.83 -11.70 15.51
CA PRO A 384 23.85 -12.39 16.33
C PRO A 384 24.37 -12.38 17.77
N LYS A 385 23.63 -11.81 18.71
CA LYS A 385 23.89 -12.03 20.13
C LYS A 385 23.69 -13.52 20.33
N GLU A 386 24.75 -14.21 20.77
CA GLU A 386 24.63 -15.57 21.26
C GLU A 386 23.48 -15.63 22.27
N PRO A 387 22.64 -16.66 22.22
CA PRO A 387 21.58 -16.82 23.21
C PRO A 387 22.24 -16.96 24.59
N ASN A 388 21.92 -16.03 25.49
CA ASN A 388 22.22 -16.18 26.89
C ASN A 388 21.51 -17.42 27.43
N THR A 389 22.20 -18.54 27.44
CA THR A 389 21.79 -19.75 28.15
C THR A 389 21.99 -19.47 29.64
N PRO A 390 20.96 -19.49 30.50
CA PRO A 390 21.19 -19.39 31.94
C PRO A 390 21.97 -20.60 32.42
N PRO A 391 22.85 -20.45 33.43
CA PRO A 391 23.64 -21.58 33.93
C PRO A 391 22.71 -22.63 34.52
N ILE A 392 22.92 -23.89 34.11
CA ILE A 392 22.24 -25.06 34.66
C ILE A 392 22.67 -25.17 36.13
N GLN A 393 21.75 -24.94 37.07
CA GLN A 393 21.92 -25.30 38.45
C GLN A 393 21.84 -26.83 38.59
N VAL A 394 22.97 -27.45 38.81
CA VAL A 394 23.04 -28.86 39.21
C VAL A 394 22.59 -28.94 40.67
N ILE A 395 21.41 -29.50 40.90
CA ILE A 395 20.95 -29.87 42.24
C ILE A 395 21.58 -31.25 42.53
N HIS A 396 22.52 -31.28 43.46
CA HIS A 396 22.96 -32.52 44.08
C HIS A 396 21.92 -32.98 45.10
N LEU A 397 21.40 -34.18 44.89
CA LEU A 397 20.64 -34.95 45.90
C LEU A 397 21.62 -35.53 46.93
#